data_3759892370c584fd276ac776609f4f33
#
_entry.id   3759892370c584fd276ac776609f4f33
#
_cell.length_a   1.000
_cell.length_b   1.000
_cell.length_c   1.000
_cell.angle_alpha   90.00
_cell.angle_beta   90.00
_cell.angle_gamma   90.00
#
_symmetry.space_group_name_H-M   'P 1'
#
loop_
_entity.id
_entity.type
_entity.pdbx_description
1 polymer ?
#
loop_
_entity_poly.entity_id
_entity_poly.type
_entity_poly.pdbx_seq_one_letter_code
_entity_poly.pdbx_strand_id
1 'polypeptide(L)'
;MKLIVIGGGCFGTIQTGRILKAMERGAIGRATVVIVDRNSDPPARKEFGMVKDVEFAKSDWFDYLRDYFQGDGRAAGDQMIPAHIAPHLLFEVAASAIHKGTGRKVDPEPVGKVFNLPFEKEGAGNVRYISAAAWLCPFACIEPDVCPATRGPRSWDLSTLVPEVMGDSVDASIVFKTTHFAWGVGTIPCDQISSSYNSVIGMVNGADSSRVFHVAVATTSNCHGVVGRLRIQ
;
A
#
# COMPACT_ATOMS: atom_id res chain seq x y z
N MET A 1 18.74 3.75 -2.31
CA MET A 1 17.41 3.15 -2.04
C MET A 1 16.91 3.68 -0.71
N LYS A 2 15.67 4.14 -0.68
CA LYS A 2 14.96 4.50 0.55
C LYS A 2 13.96 3.41 0.92
N LEU A 3 13.80 3.18 2.22
CA LEU A 3 12.78 2.32 2.80
C LEU A 3 11.85 3.20 3.63
N ILE A 4 10.68 3.53 3.10
CA ILE A 4 9.74 4.48 3.69
C ILE A 4 8.79 3.73 4.62
N VAL A 5 8.93 3.93 5.93
CA VAL A 5 8.10 3.30 6.97
C VAL A 5 6.98 4.26 7.35
N ILE A 6 5.75 3.86 7.13
CA ILE A 6 4.57 4.66 7.47
C ILE A 6 4.17 4.41 8.92
N GLY A 7 4.38 5.43 9.76
CA GLY A 7 4.15 5.41 11.20
C GLY A 7 5.37 5.00 12.02
N GLY A 8 5.70 5.79 13.04
CA GLY A 8 6.79 5.56 14.00
C GLY A 8 6.32 4.95 15.33
N GLY A 9 5.09 4.43 15.41
CA GLY A 9 4.56 3.70 16.55
C GLY A 9 5.13 2.27 16.70
N CYS A 10 4.47 1.41 17.45
CA CYS A 10 4.94 0.03 17.73
C CYS A 10 5.28 -0.74 16.44
N PHE A 11 4.43 -0.66 15.41
CA PHE A 11 4.67 -1.35 14.15
C PHE A 11 5.90 -0.82 13.43
N GLY A 12 6.00 0.50 13.25
CA GLY A 12 7.15 1.12 12.59
C GLY A 12 8.44 0.84 13.33
N THR A 13 8.43 0.85 14.67
CA THR A 13 9.59 0.47 15.49
C THR A 13 10.04 -0.96 15.20
N ILE A 14 9.12 -1.93 15.22
CA ILE A 14 9.43 -3.33 14.93
C ILE A 14 9.93 -3.51 13.49
N GLN A 15 9.28 -2.89 12.51
CA GLN A 15 9.69 -2.99 11.11
C GLN A 15 11.06 -2.38 10.88
N THR A 16 11.32 -1.19 11.45
CA THR A 16 12.63 -0.54 11.37
C THR A 16 13.74 -1.42 11.97
N GLY A 17 13.53 -1.98 13.17
CA GLY A 17 14.50 -2.88 13.79
C GLY A 17 14.82 -4.11 12.94
N ARG A 18 13.82 -4.70 12.27
CA ARG A 18 14.00 -5.82 11.34
C ARG A 18 14.79 -5.42 10.10
N ILE A 19 14.49 -4.26 9.53
CA ILE A 19 15.22 -3.71 8.38
C ILE A 19 16.70 -3.50 8.72
N LEU A 20 16.97 -2.82 9.84
CA LEU A 20 18.34 -2.56 10.29
C LEU A 20 19.12 -3.86 10.51
N LYS A 21 18.48 -4.84 11.13
CA LYS A 21 19.08 -6.16 11.33
C LYS A 21 19.28 -6.92 10.02
N ALA A 22 18.37 -6.76 9.03
CA ALA A 22 18.55 -7.35 7.70
C ALA A 22 19.72 -6.71 6.95
N MET A 23 19.93 -5.40 7.09
CA MET A 23 21.12 -4.70 6.55
C MET A 23 22.40 -5.15 7.23
N GLU A 24 22.41 -5.22 8.56
CA GLU A 24 23.55 -5.70 9.35
C GLU A 24 24.01 -7.11 8.96
N ARG A 25 23.04 -7.98 8.68
CA ARG A 25 23.29 -9.38 8.26
C ARG A 25 23.51 -9.57 6.78
N GLY A 26 23.50 -8.49 5.99
CA GLY A 26 23.69 -8.56 4.53
C GLY A 26 22.54 -9.21 3.76
N ALA A 27 21.36 -9.38 4.39
CA ALA A 27 20.18 -9.90 3.72
C ALA A 27 19.59 -8.90 2.72
N ILE A 28 19.83 -7.61 2.95
CA ILE A 28 19.53 -6.52 2.02
C ILE A 28 20.73 -5.56 1.95
N GLY A 29 20.84 -4.84 0.83
CA GLY A 29 21.85 -3.80 0.66
C GLY A 29 21.60 -2.61 1.59
N ARG A 30 22.60 -1.71 1.71
CA ARG A 30 22.45 -0.47 2.48
C ARG A 30 21.31 0.40 1.92
N ALA A 31 20.51 0.94 2.82
CA ALA A 31 19.38 1.80 2.52
C ALA A 31 19.23 2.88 3.59
N THR A 32 18.62 3.99 3.23
CA THR A 32 18.12 4.97 4.20
C THR A 32 16.71 4.58 4.61
N VAL A 33 16.47 4.39 5.89
CA VAL A 33 15.12 4.15 6.43
C VAL A 33 14.51 5.50 6.81
N VAL A 34 13.41 5.87 6.15
CA VAL A 34 12.68 7.12 6.44
C VAL A 34 11.40 6.77 7.19
N ILE A 35 11.32 7.16 8.45
CA ILE A 35 10.13 6.96 9.28
C ILE A 35 9.26 8.21 9.22
N VAL A 36 8.03 8.05 8.73
CA VAL A 36 7.07 9.15 8.58
C VAL A 36 6.05 9.11 9.70
N ASP A 37 5.96 10.16 10.51
CA ASP A 37 4.97 10.26 11.58
C ASP A 37 4.56 11.71 11.83
N ARG A 38 3.30 11.93 12.23
CA ARG A 38 2.80 13.25 12.65
C ARG A 38 3.45 13.71 13.95
N ASN A 39 3.73 12.76 14.84
CA ASN A 39 4.41 13.03 16.08
C ASN A 39 5.90 13.30 15.83
N SER A 40 6.42 14.39 16.35
CA SER A 40 7.86 14.72 16.26
C SER A 40 8.74 13.78 17.09
N ASP A 41 8.17 13.11 18.10
CA ASP A 41 8.85 12.17 18.98
C ASP A 41 8.10 10.84 19.09
N PRO A 42 7.97 10.07 17.98
CA PRO A 42 7.33 8.77 18.00
C PRO A 42 8.20 7.72 18.73
N PRO A 43 7.63 6.61 19.19
CA PRO A 43 8.39 5.54 19.87
C PRO A 43 9.66 5.11 19.14
N ALA A 44 9.62 5.01 17.80
CA ALA A 44 10.77 4.66 16.98
C ALA A 44 11.95 5.64 17.10
N ARG A 45 11.69 6.92 17.40
CA ARG A 45 12.76 7.91 17.58
C ARG A 45 13.59 7.65 18.83
N LYS A 46 12.97 7.17 19.92
CA LYS A 46 13.69 6.81 21.15
C LYS A 46 14.68 5.68 20.93
N GLU A 47 14.33 4.76 20.03
CA GLU A 47 15.15 3.57 19.74
C GLU A 47 16.19 3.83 18.64
N PHE A 48 15.80 4.54 17.58
CA PHE A 48 16.62 4.68 16.38
C PHE A 48 17.08 6.12 16.06
N GLY A 49 16.79 7.10 16.92
CA GLY A 49 17.09 8.50 16.66
C GLY A 49 18.57 8.83 16.48
N MET A 50 19.47 7.97 16.96
CA MET A 50 20.93 8.10 16.79
C MET A 50 21.51 7.17 15.72
N VAL A 51 20.68 6.38 15.04
CA VAL A 51 21.14 5.45 13.99
C VAL A 51 21.34 6.23 12.69
N LYS A 52 22.57 6.20 12.14
CA LYS A 52 22.99 6.99 10.98
C LYS A 52 22.09 6.80 9.73
N ASP A 53 21.64 5.57 9.51
CA ASP A 53 20.87 5.22 8.32
C ASP A 53 19.34 5.37 8.55
N VAL A 54 18.90 6.08 9.63
CA VAL A 54 17.49 6.33 9.94
C VAL A 54 17.21 7.83 9.97
N GLU A 55 16.22 8.24 9.19
CA GLU A 55 15.71 9.60 9.12
C GLU A 55 14.26 9.64 9.61
N PHE A 56 13.84 10.79 10.17
CA PHE A 56 12.48 11.01 10.66
C PHE A 56 11.86 12.19 9.93
N ALA A 57 10.81 11.93 9.18
CA ALA A 57 9.98 12.95 8.55
C ALA A 57 8.74 13.22 9.42
N LYS A 58 8.68 14.44 10.00
CA LYS A 58 7.47 14.91 10.70
C LYS A 58 6.46 15.37 9.66
N SER A 59 5.50 14.52 9.33
CA SER A 59 4.46 14.82 8.35
C SER A 59 3.23 13.96 8.59
N ASP A 60 2.09 14.41 8.07
CA ASP A 60 0.97 13.54 7.80
C ASP A 60 1.37 12.46 6.79
N TRP A 61 0.84 11.27 6.91
CA TRP A 61 1.19 10.13 6.03
C TRP A 61 0.75 10.36 4.59
N PHE A 62 -0.47 10.86 4.41
CA PHE A 62 -0.99 11.19 3.08
C PHE A 62 -0.19 12.31 2.43
N ASP A 63 0.05 13.42 3.16
CA ASP A 63 0.80 14.56 2.64
C ASP A 63 2.22 14.15 2.24
N TYR A 64 2.91 13.38 3.09
CA TYR A 64 4.25 12.89 2.76
C TYR A 64 4.27 12.03 1.49
N LEU A 65 3.36 11.06 1.37
CA LEU A 65 3.31 10.17 0.22
C LEU A 65 2.86 10.90 -1.05
N ARG A 66 1.88 11.81 -0.94
CA ARG A 66 1.48 12.66 -2.05
C ARG A 66 2.68 13.46 -2.58
N ASP A 67 3.41 14.13 -1.71
CA ASP A 67 4.56 14.95 -2.10
C ASP A 67 5.71 14.10 -2.63
N TYR A 68 5.96 12.94 -2.02
CA TYR A 68 6.95 11.99 -2.48
C TYR A 68 6.63 11.45 -3.90
N PHE A 69 5.40 11.05 -4.16
CA PHE A 69 5.00 10.49 -5.46
C PHE A 69 4.79 11.54 -6.55
N GLN A 70 4.51 12.78 -6.18
CA GLN A 70 4.29 13.89 -7.12
C GLN A 70 5.54 14.76 -7.32
N GLY A 71 6.59 14.55 -6.55
CA GLY A 71 7.87 15.25 -6.63
C GLY A 71 8.93 14.48 -7.42
N ASP A 72 10.10 15.11 -7.57
CA ASP A 72 11.25 14.57 -8.31
C ASP A 72 12.20 13.73 -7.43
N GLY A 73 11.89 13.56 -6.13
CA GLY A 73 12.77 12.92 -5.14
C GLY A 73 12.73 11.37 -5.12
N ARG A 74 12.04 10.74 -6.07
CA ARG A 74 11.95 9.27 -6.18
C ARG A 74 13.23 8.70 -6.80
N ALA A 75 13.69 7.60 -6.23
CA ALA A 75 14.79 6.83 -6.80
C ALA A 75 14.32 5.41 -7.16
N ALA A 76 14.91 4.85 -8.22
CA ALA A 76 14.68 3.47 -8.59
C ALA A 76 15.02 2.54 -7.42
N GLY A 77 14.12 1.58 -7.15
CA GLY A 77 14.28 0.62 -6.07
C GLY A 77 13.80 1.07 -4.70
N ASP A 78 13.30 2.31 -4.54
CA ASP A 78 12.69 2.73 -3.27
C ASP A 78 11.47 1.86 -2.94
N GLN A 79 11.29 1.56 -1.63
CA GLN A 79 10.24 0.67 -1.14
C GLN A 79 9.40 1.37 -0.07
N MET A 80 8.12 1.13 -0.07
CA MET A 80 7.21 1.59 0.98
C MET A 80 6.80 0.43 1.87
N ILE A 81 6.88 0.62 3.18
CA ILE A 81 6.36 -0.30 4.20
C ILE A 81 5.03 0.27 4.68
N PRO A 82 3.89 -0.31 4.26
CA PRO A 82 2.57 0.24 4.57
C PRO A 82 2.22 0.10 6.05
N ALA A 83 1.46 1.07 6.57
CA ALA A 83 0.88 0.96 7.90
C ALA A 83 -0.32 -0.01 7.87
N HIS A 84 -0.31 -1.03 8.71
CA HIS A 84 -1.41 -1.99 8.80
C HIS A 84 -2.75 -1.36 9.23
N ILE A 85 -2.69 -0.22 9.93
CA ILE A 85 -3.87 0.50 10.42
C ILE A 85 -4.46 1.47 9.39
N ALA A 86 -3.75 1.73 8.30
CA ALA A 86 -4.18 2.63 7.23
C ALA A 86 -3.99 2.01 5.84
N PRO A 87 -4.55 0.83 5.56
CA PRO A 87 -4.37 0.16 4.27
C PRO A 87 -5.04 0.95 3.12
N HIS A 88 -5.98 1.85 3.43
CA HIS A 88 -6.65 2.74 2.46
C HIS A 88 -5.79 3.93 1.98
N LEU A 89 -4.64 4.17 2.61
CA LEU A 89 -3.80 5.34 2.32
C LEU A 89 -3.37 5.43 0.85
N LEU A 90 -3.01 4.32 0.23
CA LEU A 90 -2.65 4.30 -1.19
C LEU A 90 -3.85 4.53 -2.13
N PHE A 91 -5.06 4.22 -1.70
CA PHE A 91 -6.28 4.59 -2.42
C PHE A 91 -6.42 6.12 -2.51
N GLU A 92 -6.21 6.83 -1.41
CA GLU A 92 -6.27 8.29 -1.35
C GLU A 92 -5.13 8.93 -2.17
N VAL A 93 -3.92 8.37 -2.07
CA VAL A 93 -2.76 8.84 -2.85
C VAL A 93 -2.99 8.67 -4.36
N ALA A 94 -3.52 7.52 -4.78
CA ALA A 94 -3.86 7.27 -6.19
C ALA A 94 -4.96 8.22 -6.69
N ALA A 95 -6.01 8.45 -5.91
CA ALA A 95 -7.06 9.39 -6.24
C ALA A 95 -6.51 10.81 -6.44
N SER A 96 -5.66 11.27 -5.53
CA SER A 96 -4.98 12.58 -5.62
C SER A 96 -4.08 12.68 -6.85
N ALA A 97 -3.29 11.64 -7.15
CA ALA A 97 -2.39 11.62 -8.30
C ALA A 97 -3.18 11.63 -9.63
N ILE A 98 -4.25 10.85 -9.72
CA ILE A 98 -5.13 10.80 -10.90
C ILE A 98 -5.83 12.16 -11.10
N HIS A 99 -6.37 12.76 -10.04
CA HIS A 99 -6.97 14.11 -10.11
C HIS A 99 -5.96 15.13 -10.67
N LYS A 100 -4.75 15.18 -10.09
CA LYS A 100 -3.70 16.11 -10.54
C LYS A 100 -3.26 15.85 -11.98
N GLY A 101 -3.09 14.59 -12.37
CA GLY A 101 -2.57 14.21 -13.69
C GLY A 101 -3.57 14.33 -14.82
N THR A 102 -4.89 14.29 -14.51
CA THR A 102 -5.96 14.39 -15.50
C THR A 102 -6.69 15.73 -15.48
N GLY A 103 -6.62 16.49 -14.40
CA GLY A 103 -7.43 17.69 -14.15
C GLY A 103 -8.92 17.40 -13.94
N ARG A 104 -9.33 16.12 -13.95
CA ARG A 104 -10.72 15.69 -13.79
C ARG A 104 -11.10 15.52 -12.32
N LYS A 105 -12.40 15.64 -12.05
CA LYS A 105 -12.93 15.33 -10.73
C LYS A 105 -12.83 13.83 -10.46
N VAL A 106 -12.30 13.45 -9.29
CA VAL A 106 -12.13 12.07 -8.84
C VAL A 106 -12.86 11.89 -7.52
N ASP A 107 -13.90 11.09 -7.53
CA ASP A 107 -14.74 10.85 -6.36
C ASP A 107 -14.67 9.37 -5.93
N PRO A 108 -14.50 9.08 -4.62
CA PRO A 108 -14.74 7.74 -4.10
C PRO A 108 -16.21 7.35 -4.24
N GLU A 109 -16.48 6.13 -4.70
CA GLU A 109 -17.81 5.56 -4.79
C GLU A 109 -17.89 4.17 -4.14
N PRO A 110 -19.08 3.67 -3.77
CA PRO A 110 -19.23 2.34 -3.21
C PRO A 110 -18.62 1.26 -4.13
N VAL A 111 -17.93 0.29 -3.55
CA VAL A 111 -17.28 -0.80 -4.31
C VAL A 111 -18.31 -1.62 -5.11
N GLY A 112 -19.53 -1.79 -4.57
CA GLY A 112 -20.66 -2.39 -5.29
C GLY A 112 -20.51 -3.89 -5.60
N LYS A 113 -19.42 -4.54 -5.18
CA LYS A 113 -19.14 -5.96 -5.39
C LYS A 113 -18.93 -6.66 -4.06
N VAL A 114 -19.28 -7.94 -4.01
CA VAL A 114 -19.02 -8.86 -2.90
C VAL A 114 -17.96 -9.86 -3.35
N PHE A 115 -16.95 -10.07 -2.52
CA PHE A 115 -15.80 -10.94 -2.84
C PHE A 115 -16.01 -12.39 -2.40
N ASN A 116 -17.08 -12.65 -1.63
CA ASN A 116 -17.38 -13.96 -1.04
C ASN A 116 -16.22 -14.52 -0.19
N LEU A 117 -15.58 -13.65 0.57
CA LEU A 117 -14.47 -13.98 1.44
C LEU A 117 -14.93 -14.20 2.89
N PRO A 118 -14.16 -14.93 3.70
CA PRO A 118 -14.47 -15.16 5.11
C PRO A 118 -14.64 -13.88 5.93
N PHE A 119 -13.98 -12.79 5.55
CA PHE A 119 -14.17 -11.48 6.16
C PHE A 119 -14.29 -10.41 5.08
N GLU A 120 -15.41 -9.68 5.14
CA GLU A 120 -15.64 -8.47 4.36
C GLU A 120 -16.33 -7.43 5.25
N LYS A 121 -15.85 -6.19 5.20
CA LYS A 121 -16.42 -5.09 5.96
C LYS A 121 -16.28 -3.78 5.21
N GLU A 122 -17.34 -3.00 5.13
CA GLU A 122 -17.25 -1.64 4.64
C GLU A 122 -16.54 -0.74 5.64
N GLY A 123 -15.68 0.13 5.14
CA GLY A 123 -14.95 1.13 5.88
C GLY A 123 -15.38 2.55 5.54
N ALA A 124 -14.82 3.51 6.25
CA ALA A 124 -14.99 4.92 5.90
C ALA A 124 -14.40 5.22 4.51
N GLY A 125 -14.94 6.24 3.82
CA GLY A 125 -14.41 6.65 2.50
C GLY A 125 -14.77 5.71 1.34
N ASN A 126 -15.85 4.92 1.47
CA ASN A 126 -16.32 3.97 0.45
C ASN A 126 -15.33 2.86 0.12
N VAL A 127 -14.46 2.49 1.07
CA VAL A 127 -13.57 1.34 0.91
C VAL A 127 -14.17 0.09 1.53
N ARG A 128 -13.73 -1.08 1.06
CA ARG A 128 -14.09 -2.39 1.61
C ARG A 128 -12.84 -3.12 2.05
N TYR A 129 -12.80 -3.51 3.32
CA TYR A 129 -11.79 -4.42 3.87
C TYR A 129 -12.15 -5.84 3.53
N ILE A 130 -11.18 -6.61 3.06
CA ILE A 130 -11.35 -7.99 2.63
C ILE A 130 -10.27 -8.89 3.21
N SER A 131 -10.62 -10.12 3.55
CA SER A 131 -9.65 -11.12 4.01
C SER A 131 -10.08 -12.53 3.66
N ALA A 132 -9.13 -13.31 3.14
CA ALA A 132 -9.26 -14.75 2.94
C ALA A 132 -9.09 -15.53 4.26
N ALA A 133 -8.67 -14.89 5.35
CA ALA A 133 -8.47 -15.48 6.66
C ALA A 133 -9.65 -15.16 7.59
N ALA A 134 -10.25 -16.18 8.19
CA ALA A 134 -11.21 -16.06 9.30
C ALA A 134 -10.52 -16.09 10.68
N TRP A 135 -9.20 -16.03 10.72
CA TRP A 135 -8.36 -16.13 11.91
C TRP A 135 -7.37 -14.98 11.98
N LEU A 136 -6.77 -14.78 13.16
CA LEU A 136 -5.68 -13.81 13.34
C LEU A 136 -4.36 -14.44 12.86
N CYS A 137 -3.75 -13.82 11.86
CA CYS A 137 -2.43 -14.22 11.38
C CYS A 137 -1.33 -13.77 12.34
N PRO A 138 -0.20 -14.52 12.43
CA PRO A 138 0.97 -14.03 13.11
C PRO A 138 1.42 -12.68 12.54
N PHE A 139 1.81 -11.75 13.39
CA PHE A 139 2.24 -10.40 13.01
C PHE A 139 3.32 -10.34 11.91
N ALA A 140 4.21 -11.33 11.91
CA ALA A 140 5.31 -11.43 10.95
C ALA A 140 5.08 -12.52 9.90
N CYS A 141 3.83 -12.84 9.59
CA CYS A 141 3.53 -13.82 8.56
C CYS A 141 4.04 -13.31 7.21
N ILE A 142 4.90 -14.10 6.59
CA ILE A 142 5.44 -13.83 5.24
C ILE A 142 4.55 -14.42 4.13
N GLU A 143 3.37 -14.92 4.53
CA GLU A 143 2.40 -15.55 3.64
C GLU A 143 2.99 -16.66 2.76
N PRO A 144 3.59 -17.70 3.36
CA PRO A 144 4.20 -18.80 2.61
C PRO A 144 3.15 -19.61 1.85
N ASP A 145 3.58 -20.45 0.92
CA ASP A 145 2.70 -21.32 0.13
C ASP A 145 1.90 -22.30 1.00
N VAL A 146 2.46 -22.72 2.12
CA VAL A 146 1.74 -23.47 3.17
C VAL A 146 1.39 -22.51 4.29
N CYS A 147 0.11 -22.23 4.46
CA CYS A 147 -0.37 -21.31 5.49
C CYS A 147 -0.14 -21.89 6.89
N PRO A 148 0.59 -21.18 7.79
CA PRO A 148 0.90 -21.70 9.13
C PRO A 148 -0.34 -21.86 10.03
N ALA A 149 -1.43 -21.15 9.76
CA ALA A 149 -2.68 -21.28 10.51
C ALA A 149 -3.48 -22.51 10.08
N THR A 150 -3.70 -22.71 8.78
CA THR A 150 -4.46 -23.84 8.26
C THR A 150 -3.64 -25.10 8.10
N ARG A 151 -2.30 -24.99 8.10
CA ARG A 151 -1.35 -26.08 7.81
C ARG A 151 -1.56 -26.73 6.44
N GLY A 152 -2.26 -26.05 5.54
CA GLY A 152 -2.54 -26.46 4.18
C GLY A 152 -1.98 -25.50 3.14
N PRO A 153 -2.00 -25.88 1.85
CA PRO A 153 -1.58 -25.00 0.77
C PRO A 153 -2.47 -23.77 0.72
N ARG A 154 -1.86 -22.60 0.47
CA ARG A 154 -2.59 -21.35 0.26
C ARG A 154 -3.09 -21.32 -1.19
N SER A 155 -4.41 -21.42 -1.36
CA SER A 155 -5.08 -21.44 -2.67
C SER A 155 -5.69 -20.10 -3.06
N TRP A 156 -5.38 -19.02 -2.34
CA TRP A 156 -5.92 -17.68 -2.57
C TRP A 156 -4.83 -16.64 -2.75
N ASP A 157 -5.13 -15.63 -3.54
CA ASP A 157 -4.33 -14.43 -3.74
C ASP A 157 -5.27 -13.26 -4.03
N LEU A 158 -5.38 -12.33 -3.09
CA LEU A 158 -6.26 -11.17 -3.25
C LEU A 158 -5.83 -10.24 -4.38
N SER A 159 -4.55 -10.26 -4.76
CA SER A 159 -4.09 -9.42 -5.86
C SER A 159 -4.61 -9.86 -7.23
N THR A 160 -4.96 -11.13 -7.39
CA THR A 160 -5.62 -11.66 -8.59
C THR A 160 -7.15 -11.62 -8.44
N LEU A 161 -7.66 -11.93 -7.26
CA LEU A 161 -9.10 -11.97 -7.00
C LEU A 161 -9.76 -10.60 -7.21
N VAL A 162 -9.10 -9.50 -6.78
CA VAL A 162 -9.70 -8.16 -6.89
C VAL A 162 -10.00 -7.78 -8.35
N PRO A 163 -9.07 -7.84 -9.29
CA PRO A 163 -9.39 -7.58 -10.70
C PRO A 163 -10.46 -8.50 -11.27
N GLU A 164 -10.46 -9.78 -10.91
CA GLU A 164 -11.45 -10.76 -11.37
C GLU A 164 -12.87 -10.41 -10.89
N VAL A 165 -13.04 -10.10 -9.60
CA VAL A 165 -14.35 -9.75 -9.03
C VAL A 165 -14.84 -8.40 -9.52
N MET A 166 -13.95 -7.41 -9.65
CA MET A 166 -14.32 -6.09 -10.17
C MET A 166 -14.69 -6.15 -11.65
N GLY A 167 -13.97 -6.95 -12.45
CA GLY A 167 -14.31 -7.30 -13.83
C GLY A 167 -14.80 -6.11 -14.66
N ASP A 168 -15.85 -6.31 -15.43
CA ASP A 168 -16.47 -5.29 -16.32
C ASP A 168 -17.14 -4.12 -15.55
N SER A 169 -17.15 -4.14 -14.21
CA SER A 169 -17.70 -3.02 -13.43
C SER A 169 -16.76 -1.82 -13.33
N VAL A 170 -15.52 -1.97 -13.80
CA VAL A 170 -14.49 -0.92 -13.82
C VAL A 170 -13.72 -0.93 -15.14
N ASP A 171 -13.23 0.24 -15.57
CA ASP A 171 -12.39 0.36 -16.76
C ASP A 171 -10.94 -0.08 -16.53
N ALA A 172 -10.50 -0.03 -15.25
CA ALA A 172 -9.17 -0.48 -14.85
C ALA A 172 -9.15 -0.89 -13.37
N SER A 173 -8.18 -1.76 -13.02
CA SER A 173 -7.86 -2.12 -11.65
C SER A 173 -6.39 -1.84 -11.36
N ILE A 174 -6.14 -1.10 -10.27
CA ILE A 174 -4.82 -0.88 -9.68
C ILE A 174 -4.72 -1.76 -8.44
N VAL A 175 -3.69 -2.60 -8.35
CA VAL A 175 -3.44 -3.42 -7.17
C VAL A 175 -2.02 -3.17 -6.66
N PHE A 176 -1.92 -2.56 -5.50
CA PHE A 176 -0.68 -2.39 -4.76
C PHE A 176 -0.45 -3.60 -3.87
N LYS A 177 0.31 -4.58 -4.38
CA LYS A 177 0.58 -5.81 -3.64
C LYS A 177 1.76 -5.66 -2.70
N THR A 178 1.53 -5.86 -1.40
CA THR A 178 2.60 -6.02 -0.43
C THR A 178 3.21 -7.40 -0.57
N THR A 179 4.52 -7.44 -0.79
CA THR A 179 5.29 -8.69 -0.88
C THR A 179 6.35 -8.76 0.21
N HIS A 180 6.73 -9.99 0.61
CA HIS A 180 7.80 -10.18 1.57
C HIS A 180 9.13 -9.67 0.99
N PHE A 181 9.76 -8.75 1.70
CA PHE A 181 11.03 -8.14 1.32
C PHE A 181 12.20 -8.78 2.07
N ALA A 182 12.18 -8.72 3.40
CA ALA A 182 13.18 -9.33 4.25
C ALA A 182 12.65 -9.51 5.69
N TRP A 183 12.96 -10.60 6.34
CA TRP A 183 12.77 -10.84 7.77
C TRP A 183 11.37 -10.54 8.32
N GLY A 184 10.34 -10.87 7.56
CA GLY A 184 8.96 -10.61 7.90
C GLY A 184 8.53 -9.13 7.71
N VAL A 185 9.31 -8.35 6.97
CA VAL A 185 8.93 -7.03 6.49
C VAL A 185 8.32 -7.17 5.11
N GLY A 186 7.10 -6.67 4.95
CA GLY A 186 6.43 -6.56 3.65
C GLY A 186 6.61 -5.15 3.08
N THR A 187 6.84 -5.06 1.77
CA THR A 187 6.99 -3.78 1.07
C THR A 187 6.18 -3.73 -0.23
N ILE A 188 5.97 -2.52 -0.72
CA ILE A 188 5.46 -2.24 -2.05
C ILE A 188 6.51 -1.37 -2.76
N PRO A 189 7.01 -1.77 -3.96
CA PRO A 189 7.93 -0.95 -4.73
C PRO A 189 7.30 0.40 -5.10
N CYS A 190 7.99 1.50 -4.82
CA CYS A 190 7.49 2.84 -5.13
C CYS A 190 7.28 3.07 -6.63
N ASP A 191 8.11 2.44 -7.47
CA ASP A 191 7.96 2.49 -8.93
C ASP A 191 6.66 1.83 -9.39
N GLN A 192 6.27 0.70 -8.77
CA GLN A 192 5.00 0.03 -9.04
C GLN A 192 3.81 0.95 -8.71
N ILE A 193 3.87 1.63 -7.55
CA ILE A 193 2.81 2.56 -7.15
C ILE A 193 2.63 3.65 -8.19
N SER A 194 3.72 4.32 -8.59
CA SER A 194 3.67 5.42 -9.55
C SER A 194 3.30 4.97 -10.96
N SER A 195 3.84 3.87 -11.47
CA SER A 195 3.50 3.37 -12.80
C SER A 195 2.03 2.97 -12.91
N SER A 196 1.46 2.40 -11.85
CA SER A 196 0.06 1.96 -11.85
C SER A 196 -0.92 3.12 -12.02
N TYR A 197 -0.82 4.19 -11.22
CA TYR A 197 -1.72 5.32 -11.40
C TYR A 197 -1.40 6.14 -12.66
N ASN A 198 -0.13 6.20 -13.11
CA ASN A 198 0.22 6.85 -14.37
C ASN A 198 -0.39 6.14 -15.59
N SER A 199 -0.52 4.82 -15.56
CA SER A 199 -1.24 4.06 -16.58
C SER A 199 -2.70 4.50 -16.70
N VAL A 200 -3.38 4.69 -15.54
CA VAL A 200 -4.75 5.22 -15.51
C VAL A 200 -4.82 6.66 -16.02
N ILE A 201 -3.88 7.52 -15.61
CA ILE A 201 -3.80 8.90 -16.11
C ILE A 201 -3.67 8.91 -17.64
N GLY A 202 -2.79 8.06 -18.20
CA GLY A 202 -2.63 7.92 -19.65
C GLY A 202 -3.90 7.45 -20.35
N MET A 203 -4.59 6.46 -19.80
CA MET A 203 -5.88 5.97 -20.33
C MET A 203 -6.95 7.07 -20.33
N VAL A 204 -7.09 7.81 -19.23
CA VAL A 204 -8.09 8.88 -19.09
C VAL A 204 -7.78 10.06 -20.03
N ASN A 205 -6.52 10.46 -20.14
CA ASN A 205 -6.11 11.59 -21.00
C ASN A 205 -6.19 11.24 -22.49
N GLY A 206 -6.09 9.97 -22.85
CA GLY A 206 -6.24 9.50 -24.23
C GLY A 206 -7.69 9.35 -24.71
N ALA A 207 -8.67 9.55 -23.82
CA ALA A 207 -10.09 9.37 -24.13
C ALA A 207 -10.85 10.68 -24.26
N ASP A 208 -12.08 10.60 -24.78
CA ASP A 208 -12.99 11.74 -24.85
C ASP A 208 -13.22 12.36 -23.47
N SER A 209 -13.26 13.70 -23.42
CA SER A 209 -13.41 14.46 -22.16
C SER A 209 -14.74 14.20 -21.45
N SER A 210 -15.78 13.81 -22.19
CA SER A 210 -17.11 13.50 -21.63
C SER A 210 -17.21 12.09 -21.04
N ARG A 211 -16.24 11.19 -21.35
CA ARG A 211 -16.28 9.82 -20.86
C ARG A 211 -16.00 9.77 -19.35
N VAL A 212 -16.89 9.10 -18.63
CA VAL A 212 -16.71 8.76 -17.22
C VAL A 212 -15.95 7.44 -17.10
N PHE A 213 -14.98 7.37 -16.19
CA PHE A 213 -14.23 6.16 -15.90
C PHE A 213 -14.48 5.68 -14.47
N HIS A 214 -14.46 4.38 -14.31
CA HIS A 214 -14.49 3.71 -13.01
C HIS A 214 -13.19 2.93 -12.82
N VAL A 215 -12.53 3.13 -11.69
CA VAL A 215 -11.23 2.49 -11.40
C VAL A 215 -11.27 1.83 -10.02
N ALA A 216 -10.99 0.54 -9.96
CA ALA A 216 -10.74 -0.13 -8.69
C ALA A 216 -9.29 0.13 -8.25
N VAL A 217 -9.12 0.46 -6.97
CA VAL A 217 -7.79 0.62 -6.36
C VAL A 217 -7.74 -0.23 -5.10
N ALA A 218 -6.79 -1.13 -5.02
CA ALA A 218 -6.62 -2.01 -3.89
C ALA A 218 -5.19 -1.96 -3.33
N THR A 219 -5.09 -2.08 -2.01
CA THR A 219 -3.83 -2.43 -1.32
C THR A 219 -4.02 -3.80 -0.70
N THR A 220 -3.24 -4.76 -1.13
CA THR A 220 -3.39 -6.16 -0.71
C THR A 220 -2.06 -6.78 -0.30
N SER A 221 -2.16 -7.81 0.52
CA SER A 221 -1.24 -8.94 0.51
C SER A 221 -1.91 -10.13 -0.21
N ASN A 222 -1.38 -11.34 -0.07
CA ASN A 222 -2.13 -12.51 -0.58
C ASN A 222 -3.42 -12.74 0.22
N CYS A 223 -3.43 -12.44 1.52
CA CYS A 223 -4.48 -12.85 2.46
C CYS A 223 -5.42 -11.72 2.89
N HIS A 224 -4.97 -10.48 2.91
CA HIS A 224 -5.69 -9.33 3.45
C HIS A 224 -5.59 -8.14 2.50
N GLY A 225 -6.61 -7.30 2.51
CA GLY A 225 -6.57 -6.09 1.70
C GLY A 225 -7.70 -5.12 1.98
N VAL A 226 -7.60 -4.00 1.29
CA VAL A 226 -8.65 -3.01 1.17
C VAL A 226 -8.86 -2.70 -0.31
N VAL A 227 -10.09 -2.53 -0.70
CA VAL A 227 -10.49 -2.15 -2.06
C VAL A 227 -11.32 -0.88 -1.99
N GLY A 228 -11.06 0.07 -2.86
CA GLY A 228 -11.90 1.23 -3.11
C GLY A 228 -12.24 1.32 -4.59
N ARG A 229 -13.24 2.10 -4.93
CA ARG A 229 -13.63 2.41 -6.30
C ARG A 229 -13.65 3.92 -6.50
N LEU A 230 -13.07 4.39 -7.61
CA LEU A 230 -13.03 5.78 -7.99
C LEU A 230 -13.88 6.00 -9.23
N ARG A 231 -14.61 7.12 -9.24
CA ARG A 231 -15.26 7.68 -10.43
C ARG A 231 -14.49 8.91 -10.88
N ILE A 232 -14.12 8.95 -12.16
CA ILE A 232 -13.36 10.03 -12.79
C ILE A 232 -14.23 10.67 -13.88
N GLN A 233 -14.55 11.96 -13.73
CA GLN A 233 -15.47 12.69 -14.59
C GLN A 233 -15.03 14.11 -14.89
#